data_82fd1cdb8de7c1af360ad7326c5b215c
#
_entry.id   82fd1cdb8de7c1af360ad7326c5b215c
#
_cell.length_a   1.000
_cell.length_b   1.000
_cell.length_c   1.000
_cell.angle_alpha   90.00
_cell.angle_beta   90.00
_cell.angle_gamma   90.00
#
_symmetry.space_group_name_H-M   'P 1'
#
loop_
_entity.id
_entity.type
_entity.pdbx_description
1 polymer ?
#
loop_
_entity_poly.entity_id
_entity_poly.type
_entity_poly.pdbx_seq_one_letter_code
_entity_poly.pdbx_strand_id
1 'polypeptide(L)'
;MADGIIIIDKPQDWTSMDVCAKLRGIFHERRIGHAGTLDPMATGVLPVFVGRATRAVEFASESEKEYVAGLRLGVETNTQDTTGTVLAERPVSVSQAELEQVLGQFRGEIRQIPPMYSAIKVGGKKLYELARKGQEVERQPRAVTIHSLTLEEQTGPADYTLRVRCSKGTYVRTLCHDIGRALGCGGCMSGLRRTMAAGFKLEDALPLEQVLQAEGPASLLLGVDAYFCLLYTSDAAD
;
A
#
# COMPACT_ATOMS: atom_id res chain seq x y z
N MET A 1 0.46 -30.97 -2.79
CA MET A 1 1.18 -29.73 -2.44
C MET A 1 0.35 -28.60 -3.00
N ALA A 2 -0.08 -27.64 -2.19
CA ALA A 2 -0.83 -26.49 -2.65
C ALA A 2 0.08 -25.59 -3.53
N ASP A 3 -0.43 -25.12 -4.67
CA ASP A 3 0.35 -24.34 -5.63
C ASP A 3 -0.60 -23.39 -6.38
N GLY A 4 -0.39 -22.09 -6.27
CA GLY A 4 -1.25 -21.10 -6.91
C GLY A 4 -1.21 -19.73 -6.24
N ILE A 5 -2.18 -18.90 -6.55
CA ILE A 5 -2.30 -17.50 -6.07
C ILE A 5 -3.63 -17.37 -5.36
N ILE A 6 -3.64 -16.69 -4.22
CA ILE A 6 -4.85 -16.29 -3.53
C ILE A 6 -4.81 -14.79 -3.26
N ILE A 7 -5.93 -14.12 -3.51
CA ILE A 7 -6.06 -12.69 -3.27
C ILE A 7 -6.79 -12.51 -1.95
N ILE A 8 -6.12 -11.89 -0.99
CA ILE A 8 -6.68 -11.66 0.34
C ILE A 8 -7.09 -10.19 0.48
N ASP A 9 -8.32 -9.95 0.93
CA ASP A 9 -8.68 -8.67 1.52
C ASP A 9 -8.03 -8.63 2.91
N LYS A 10 -6.85 -8.00 2.98
CA LYS A 10 -6.08 -7.94 4.22
C LYS A 10 -6.85 -7.16 5.28
N PRO A 11 -7.15 -7.75 6.42
CA PRO A 11 -7.81 -7.03 7.51
C PRO A 11 -6.87 -6.00 8.13
N GLN A 12 -7.45 -5.02 8.82
CA GLN A 12 -6.73 -4.04 9.62
C GLN A 12 -5.97 -4.73 10.76
N ASP A 13 -4.90 -4.09 11.21
CA ASP A 13 -4.03 -4.52 12.32
C ASP A 13 -3.24 -5.83 12.11
N TRP A 14 -3.29 -6.36 10.89
CA TRP A 14 -2.43 -7.46 10.45
C TRP A 14 -1.28 -6.95 9.59
N THR A 15 -0.08 -7.49 9.79
CA THR A 15 0.99 -7.32 8.80
C THR A 15 0.76 -8.26 7.61
N SER A 16 1.31 -7.91 6.45
CA SER A 16 1.29 -8.82 5.28
C SER A 16 1.96 -10.16 5.57
N MET A 17 2.95 -10.17 6.47
CA MET A 17 3.65 -11.40 6.89
C MET A 17 2.81 -12.26 7.84
N ASP A 18 1.97 -11.66 8.69
CA ASP A 18 1.03 -12.41 9.54
C ASP A 18 0.01 -13.16 8.70
N VAL A 19 -0.51 -12.52 7.63
CA VAL A 19 -1.37 -13.19 6.64
C VAL A 19 -0.65 -14.37 6.01
N CYS A 20 0.59 -14.18 5.53
CA CYS A 20 1.38 -15.27 4.98
C CYS A 20 1.63 -16.39 6.01
N ALA A 21 1.92 -16.05 7.27
CA ALA A 21 2.15 -17.04 8.33
C ALA A 21 0.88 -17.87 8.60
N LYS A 22 -0.29 -17.21 8.63
CA LYS A 22 -1.56 -17.88 8.80
C LYS A 22 -1.86 -18.84 7.65
N LEU A 23 -1.67 -18.38 6.41
CA LEU A 23 -1.89 -19.18 5.20
C LEU A 23 -0.94 -20.39 5.10
N ARG A 24 0.29 -20.34 5.66
CA ARG A 24 1.18 -21.50 5.75
C ARG A 24 0.53 -22.65 6.52
N GLY A 25 -0.17 -22.34 7.61
CA GLY A 25 -0.92 -23.35 8.38
C GLY A 25 -2.09 -23.94 7.59
N ILE A 26 -2.82 -23.09 6.86
CA ILE A 26 -4.02 -23.50 6.10
C ILE A 26 -3.66 -24.40 4.91
N PHE A 27 -2.65 -23.99 4.13
CA PHE A 27 -2.25 -24.71 2.92
C PHE A 27 -1.21 -25.82 3.19
N HIS A 28 -0.72 -25.96 4.42
CA HIS A 28 0.39 -26.87 4.78
C HIS A 28 1.61 -26.70 3.85
N GLU A 29 1.88 -25.46 3.42
CA GLU A 29 2.97 -25.11 2.50
C GLU A 29 3.89 -24.05 3.14
N ARG A 30 5.21 -24.35 3.15
CA ARG A 30 6.20 -23.44 3.74
C ARG A 30 6.51 -22.24 2.86
N ARG A 31 6.49 -22.46 1.53
CA ARG A 31 6.78 -21.42 0.55
C ARG A 31 5.53 -20.61 0.29
N ILE A 32 5.40 -19.48 1.00
CA ILE A 32 4.35 -18.49 0.80
C ILE A 32 5.00 -17.11 0.83
N GLY A 33 4.66 -16.28 -0.16
CA GLY A 33 5.10 -14.89 -0.27
C GLY A 33 3.98 -14.01 -0.79
N HIS A 34 4.10 -12.70 -0.63
CA HIS A 34 3.12 -11.73 -1.09
C HIS A 34 3.74 -10.72 -2.05
N ALA A 35 2.94 -10.14 -2.95
CA ALA A 35 3.36 -9.07 -3.84
C ALA A 35 2.95 -7.71 -3.29
N GLY A 36 3.91 -7.02 -2.70
CA GLY A 36 3.75 -5.67 -2.14
C GLY A 36 3.21 -5.63 -0.72
N THR A 37 4.04 -5.15 0.18
CA THR A 37 3.70 -4.97 1.61
C THR A 37 2.59 -3.96 1.78
N LEU A 38 1.66 -4.26 2.68
CA LEU A 38 0.72 -3.32 3.28
C LEU A 38 1.10 -3.11 4.75
N ASP A 39 1.05 -1.86 5.20
CA ASP A 39 1.24 -1.52 6.62
C ASP A 39 0.12 -2.14 7.48
N PRO A 40 0.29 -2.32 8.80
CA PRO A 40 -0.73 -2.91 9.66
C PRO A 40 -2.08 -2.19 9.58
N MET A 41 -2.09 -0.86 9.58
CA MET A 41 -3.31 -0.05 9.48
C MET A 41 -4.00 -0.15 8.11
N ALA A 42 -3.27 -0.53 7.07
CA ALA A 42 -3.80 -0.61 5.71
C ALA A 42 -4.60 -1.90 5.50
N THR A 43 -5.63 -1.82 4.67
CA THR A 43 -6.49 -2.93 4.27
C THR A 43 -6.48 -3.17 2.77
N GLY A 44 -7.17 -4.20 2.29
CA GLY A 44 -7.45 -4.41 0.88
C GLY A 44 -6.56 -5.44 0.20
N VAL A 45 -6.47 -5.36 -1.11
CA VAL A 45 -5.91 -6.36 -2.01
C VAL A 45 -4.48 -6.74 -1.66
N LEU A 46 -4.27 -7.97 -1.22
CA LEU A 46 -2.96 -8.57 -0.95
C LEU A 46 -2.82 -9.87 -1.76
N PRO A 47 -2.17 -9.84 -2.93
CA PRO A 47 -1.87 -11.07 -3.67
C PRO A 47 -0.85 -11.91 -2.93
N VAL A 48 -1.21 -13.15 -2.62
CA VAL A 48 -0.36 -14.13 -1.92
C VAL A 48 -0.12 -15.33 -2.81
N PHE A 49 1.13 -15.71 -2.93
CA PHE A 49 1.62 -16.77 -3.79
C PHE A 49 2.01 -17.97 -2.93
N VAL A 50 1.52 -19.14 -3.31
CA VAL A 50 1.66 -20.41 -2.56
C VAL A 50 2.48 -21.39 -3.37
N GLY A 51 3.42 -22.09 -2.75
CA GLY A 51 4.21 -23.14 -3.36
C GLY A 51 5.16 -22.62 -4.46
N ARG A 52 5.11 -23.24 -5.65
CA ARG A 52 5.96 -22.84 -6.79
C ARG A 52 5.56 -21.50 -7.38
N ALA A 53 4.31 -21.07 -7.18
CA ALA A 53 3.82 -19.77 -7.61
C ALA A 53 4.62 -18.60 -7.00
N THR A 54 5.32 -18.80 -5.87
CA THR A 54 6.20 -17.78 -5.28
C THR A 54 7.28 -17.25 -6.22
N ARG A 55 7.61 -17.95 -7.29
CA ARG A 55 8.53 -17.49 -8.35
C ARG A 55 7.97 -16.28 -9.12
N ALA A 56 6.65 -16.12 -9.16
CA ALA A 56 6.00 -15.00 -9.83
C ALA A 56 5.89 -13.71 -8.96
N VAL A 57 6.24 -13.78 -7.66
CA VAL A 57 6.16 -12.65 -6.72
C VAL A 57 6.92 -11.42 -7.22
N GLU A 58 8.09 -11.61 -7.80
CA GLU A 58 8.92 -10.52 -8.30
C GLU A 58 8.19 -9.75 -9.41
N PHE A 59 7.65 -10.46 -10.40
CA PHE A 59 6.87 -9.85 -11.48
C PHE A 59 5.64 -9.12 -10.95
N ALA A 60 4.87 -9.75 -10.06
CA ALA A 60 3.69 -9.15 -9.46
C ALA A 60 4.01 -7.89 -8.63
N SER A 61 5.19 -7.84 -8.02
CA SER A 61 5.64 -6.68 -7.23
C SER A 61 5.95 -5.46 -8.09
N GLU A 62 6.28 -5.65 -9.37
CA GLU A 62 6.61 -4.57 -10.32
C GLU A 62 5.37 -3.81 -10.80
N SER A 63 4.18 -4.39 -10.68
CA SER A 63 2.92 -3.81 -11.17
C SER A 63 2.55 -2.52 -10.48
N GLU A 64 1.68 -1.75 -11.12
CA GLU A 64 0.99 -0.60 -10.53
C GLU A 64 0.08 -1.00 -9.38
N LYS A 65 -0.25 -0.04 -8.54
CA LYS A 65 -1.19 -0.19 -7.43
C LYS A 65 -2.18 0.95 -7.42
N GLU A 66 -3.40 0.67 -6.96
CA GLU A 66 -4.40 1.69 -6.70
C GLU A 66 -4.83 1.65 -5.23
N TYR A 67 -5.04 2.82 -4.68
CA TYR A 67 -5.41 3.01 -3.28
C TYR A 67 -6.53 4.04 -3.13
N VAL A 68 -7.35 3.83 -2.12
CA VAL A 68 -8.16 4.87 -1.49
C VAL A 68 -7.47 5.22 -0.17
N ALA A 69 -7.06 6.47 -0.03
CA ALA A 69 -6.28 6.98 1.08
C ALA A 69 -6.99 8.10 1.81
N GLY A 70 -7.04 8.04 3.14
CA GLY A 70 -7.44 9.17 3.97
C GLY A 70 -6.27 10.16 4.11
N LEU A 71 -6.49 11.41 3.80
CA LEU A 71 -5.59 12.53 4.06
C LEU A 71 -6.15 13.34 5.22
N ARG A 72 -5.37 13.49 6.30
CA ARG A 72 -5.63 14.42 7.38
C ARG A 72 -4.66 15.58 7.28
N LEU A 73 -5.20 16.80 7.10
CA LEU A 73 -4.42 18.03 7.12
C LEU A 73 -4.27 18.56 8.55
N GLY A 74 -3.27 19.43 8.74
CA GLY A 74 -3.01 20.09 10.02
C GLY A 74 -2.20 19.28 11.04
N VAL A 75 -1.90 17.99 10.75
CA VAL A 75 -1.17 17.12 11.68
C VAL A 75 0.04 16.51 10.98
N GLU A 76 1.21 16.64 11.57
CA GLU A 76 2.41 15.91 11.13
C GLU A 76 2.83 14.90 12.19
N THR A 77 3.17 13.67 11.78
CA THR A 77 3.62 12.60 12.67
C THR A 77 4.95 12.02 12.21
N ASN A 78 5.66 11.35 13.11
CA ASN A 78 6.94 10.71 12.82
C ASN A 78 6.85 9.51 11.88
N THR A 79 5.65 8.89 11.74
CA THR A 79 5.38 7.78 10.83
C THR A 79 4.76 8.24 9.50
N GLN A 80 4.36 9.54 9.40
CA GLN A 80 3.59 10.12 8.30
C GLN A 80 2.17 9.53 8.18
N ASP A 81 1.67 8.88 9.23
CA ASP A 81 0.30 8.41 9.39
C ASP A 81 -0.20 8.67 10.81
N THR A 82 -1.49 8.47 11.05
CA THR A 82 -2.12 8.77 12.35
C THR A 82 -1.74 7.80 13.47
N THR A 83 -0.98 6.73 13.21
CA THR A 83 -0.52 5.78 14.23
C THR A 83 0.76 6.26 14.94
N GLY A 84 1.43 7.26 14.40
CA GLY A 84 2.68 7.79 14.94
C GLY A 84 2.49 8.84 16.02
N THR A 85 3.62 9.26 16.58
CA THR A 85 3.67 10.39 17.53
C THR A 85 3.51 11.69 16.77
N VAL A 86 2.62 12.56 17.25
CA VAL A 86 2.42 13.90 16.70
C VAL A 86 3.67 14.76 16.91
N LEU A 87 4.17 15.32 15.83
CA LEU A 87 5.33 16.23 15.82
C LEU A 87 4.91 17.70 15.76
N ALA A 88 3.81 17.98 15.04
CA ALA A 88 3.26 19.33 14.92
C ALA A 88 1.76 19.28 14.63
N GLU A 89 1.04 20.28 15.14
CA GLU A 89 -0.35 20.57 14.79
C GLU A 89 -0.45 22.02 14.35
N ARG A 90 -1.23 22.27 13.29
CA ARG A 90 -1.46 23.60 12.74
C ARG A 90 -2.92 23.77 12.34
N PRO A 91 -3.48 24.98 12.44
CA PRO A 91 -4.83 25.25 11.94
C PRO A 91 -4.89 25.01 10.43
N VAL A 92 -6.03 24.50 9.97
CA VAL A 92 -6.29 24.25 8.56
C VAL A 92 -7.28 25.28 8.05
N SER A 93 -6.83 26.08 7.06
CA SER A 93 -7.66 27.03 6.33
C SER A 93 -7.41 26.80 4.83
N VAL A 94 -7.76 25.61 4.36
CA VAL A 94 -7.51 25.16 2.98
C VAL A 94 -8.87 24.94 2.32
N SER A 95 -9.11 25.62 1.21
CA SER A 95 -10.29 25.38 0.37
C SER A 95 -10.08 24.13 -0.49
N GLN A 96 -11.17 23.52 -0.93
CA GLN A 96 -11.11 22.38 -1.85
C GLN A 96 -10.37 22.75 -3.16
N ALA A 97 -10.54 23.96 -3.67
CA ALA A 97 -9.86 24.42 -4.88
C ALA A 97 -8.32 24.49 -4.70
N GLU A 98 -7.83 24.95 -3.55
CA GLU A 98 -6.40 24.96 -3.23
C GLU A 98 -5.86 23.56 -3.09
N LEU A 99 -6.61 22.64 -2.44
CA LEU A 99 -6.22 21.25 -2.37
C LEU A 99 -6.12 20.63 -3.76
N GLU A 100 -7.11 20.77 -4.63
CA GLU A 100 -7.09 20.23 -5.99
C GLU A 100 -5.94 20.81 -6.84
N GLN A 101 -5.64 22.09 -6.70
CA GLN A 101 -4.48 22.72 -7.34
C GLN A 101 -3.17 22.07 -6.90
N VAL A 102 -3.01 21.82 -5.59
CA VAL A 102 -1.82 21.17 -5.04
C VAL A 102 -1.74 19.70 -5.48
N LEU A 103 -2.86 18.96 -5.49
CA LEU A 103 -2.89 17.59 -6.01
C LEU A 103 -2.38 17.51 -7.45
N GLY A 104 -2.63 18.52 -8.27
CA GLY A 104 -2.12 18.63 -9.63
C GLY A 104 -0.59 18.58 -9.73
N GLN A 105 0.12 19.07 -8.71
CA GLN A 105 1.59 19.10 -8.67
C GLN A 105 2.21 17.71 -8.36
N PHE A 106 1.42 16.79 -7.84
CA PHE A 106 1.86 15.43 -7.49
C PHE A 106 1.50 14.39 -8.56
N ARG A 107 0.89 14.79 -9.68
CA ARG A 107 0.63 13.88 -10.80
C ARG A 107 1.85 13.77 -11.72
N GLY A 108 2.03 12.59 -12.32
CA GLY A 108 3.20 12.30 -13.16
C GLY A 108 4.40 11.82 -12.35
N GLU A 109 5.60 12.05 -12.86
CA GLU A 109 6.84 11.68 -12.19
C GLU A 109 7.17 12.64 -11.05
N ILE A 110 7.31 12.11 -9.85
CA ILE A 110 7.70 12.85 -8.64
C ILE A 110 8.86 12.17 -7.93
N ARG A 111 9.49 12.89 -7.01
CA ARG A 111 10.55 12.34 -6.16
C ARG A 111 10.08 12.30 -4.72
N GLN A 112 10.11 11.13 -4.10
CA GLN A 112 9.79 10.93 -2.70
C GLN A 112 11.04 10.57 -1.90
N ILE A 113 11.19 11.15 -0.70
CA ILE A 113 12.13 10.66 0.31
C ILE A 113 11.39 9.57 1.09
N PRO A 114 11.82 8.29 0.99
CA PRO A 114 11.12 7.21 1.68
C PRO A 114 11.03 7.46 3.20
N PRO A 115 9.93 7.07 3.86
CA PRO A 115 9.81 7.28 5.30
C PRO A 115 10.79 6.40 6.07
N MET A 116 11.20 6.83 7.27
CA MET A 116 12.03 6.02 8.16
C MET A 116 11.38 4.69 8.55
N TYR A 117 10.06 4.68 8.66
CA TYR A 117 9.28 3.46 8.91
C TYR A 117 9.01 2.70 7.60
N SER A 118 10.08 2.24 6.94
CA SER A 118 10.00 1.44 5.71
C SER A 118 10.92 0.22 5.76
N ALA A 119 10.68 -0.75 4.86
CA ALA A 119 11.49 -1.96 4.73
C ALA A 119 12.77 -1.78 3.90
N ILE A 120 13.06 -0.56 3.44
CA ILE A 120 14.29 -0.25 2.72
C ILE A 120 15.50 -0.54 3.60
N LYS A 121 16.54 -1.12 3.01
CA LYS A 121 17.79 -1.41 3.71
C LYS A 121 18.83 -0.33 3.42
N VAL A 122 19.46 0.17 4.48
CA VAL A 122 20.64 1.04 4.44
C VAL A 122 21.72 0.41 5.32
N GLY A 123 22.89 0.17 4.78
CA GLY A 123 23.96 -0.52 5.52
C GLY A 123 23.58 -1.92 6.03
N GLY A 124 22.70 -2.64 5.29
CA GLY A 124 22.24 -3.98 5.65
C GLY A 124 21.10 -4.04 6.67
N LYS A 125 20.72 -2.92 7.32
CA LYS A 125 19.62 -2.82 8.30
C LYS A 125 18.41 -2.17 7.64
N LYS A 126 17.21 -2.61 8.01
CA LYS A 126 15.96 -1.99 7.54
C LYS A 126 15.74 -0.65 8.25
N LEU A 127 15.22 0.35 7.52
CA LEU A 127 15.00 1.68 8.06
C LEU A 127 14.10 1.68 9.30
N TYR A 128 13.04 0.86 9.31
CA TYR A 128 12.14 0.79 10.48
C TYR A 128 12.85 0.23 11.74
N GLU A 129 13.90 -0.59 11.60
CA GLU A 129 14.69 -1.12 12.72
C GLU A 129 15.55 0.00 13.34
N LEU A 130 16.04 0.92 12.51
CA LEU A 130 16.77 2.09 12.95
C LEU A 130 15.82 3.13 13.59
N ALA A 131 14.67 3.38 12.96
CA ALA A 131 13.65 4.29 13.47
C ALA A 131 13.15 3.90 14.87
N ARG A 132 12.90 2.60 15.12
CA ARG A 132 12.53 2.09 16.45
C ARG A 132 13.60 2.30 17.54
N LYS A 133 14.85 2.51 17.13
CA LYS A 133 15.98 2.84 18.03
C LYS A 133 16.23 4.35 18.14
N GLY A 134 15.32 5.17 17.59
CA GLY A 134 15.49 6.63 17.56
C GLY A 134 16.62 7.10 16.63
N GLN A 135 17.10 6.24 15.73
CA GLN A 135 18.17 6.58 14.80
C GLN A 135 17.56 7.04 13.47
N GLU A 136 17.91 8.25 13.06
CA GLU A 136 17.59 8.77 11.74
C GLU A 136 18.81 8.68 10.83
N VAL A 137 18.59 8.28 9.57
CA VAL A 137 19.64 8.19 8.55
C VAL A 137 19.22 8.95 7.30
N GLU A 138 20.20 9.45 6.57
CA GLU A 138 19.96 10.12 5.30
C GLU A 138 19.36 9.12 4.31
N ARG A 139 18.31 9.55 3.59
CA ARG A 139 17.59 8.76 2.59
C ARG A 139 17.61 9.49 1.28
N GLN A 140 18.01 8.79 0.24
CA GLN A 140 18.04 9.36 -1.10
C GLN A 140 16.62 9.43 -1.69
N PRO A 141 16.23 10.54 -2.32
CA PRO A 141 14.98 10.66 -3.05
C PRO A 141 14.89 9.60 -4.16
N ARG A 142 13.71 8.99 -4.32
CA ARG A 142 13.43 7.99 -5.36
C ARG A 142 12.35 8.52 -6.29
N ALA A 143 12.54 8.32 -7.59
CA ALA A 143 11.53 8.61 -8.58
C ALA A 143 10.38 7.59 -8.46
N VAL A 144 9.16 8.09 -8.48
CA VAL A 144 7.91 7.31 -8.56
C VAL A 144 6.95 8.04 -9.47
N THR A 145 6.00 7.31 -10.06
CA THR A 145 4.98 7.90 -10.94
C THR A 145 3.62 7.81 -10.30
N ILE A 146 2.92 8.92 -10.22
CA ILE A 146 1.52 9.01 -9.83
C ILE A 146 0.70 9.12 -11.13
N HIS A 147 0.11 8.01 -11.56
CA HIS A 147 -0.65 7.94 -12.82
C HIS A 147 -1.95 8.72 -12.72
N SER A 148 -2.65 8.62 -11.57
CA SER A 148 -3.81 9.45 -11.26
C SER A 148 -3.85 9.77 -9.76
N LEU A 149 -4.36 10.96 -9.45
CA LEU A 149 -4.60 11.43 -8.09
C LEU A 149 -5.84 12.31 -8.12
N THR A 150 -6.90 11.87 -7.46
CA THR A 150 -8.20 12.55 -7.43
C THR A 150 -8.70 12.70 -6.01
N LEU A 151 -9.32 13.84 -5.72
CA LEU A 151 -10.12 14.04 -4.51
C LEU A 151 -11.47 13.35 -4.72
N GLU A 152 -11.83 12.41 -3.86
CA GLU A 152 -13.13 11.74 -3.90
C GLU A 152 -14.15 12.44 -3.01
N GLU A 153 -13.75 12.76 -1.78
CA GLU A 153 -14.67 13.28 -0.78
C GLU A 153 -13.94 14.09 0.29
N GLN A 154 -14.60 15.09 0.84
CA GLN A 154 -14.22 15.72 2.10
C GLN A 154 -15.04 15.07 3.22
N THR A 155 -14.39 14.30 4.10
CA THR A 155 -15.04 13.53 5.17
C THR A 155 -15.09 14.27 6.50
N GLY A 156 -14.40 15.41 6.61
CA GLY A 156 -14.37 16.26 7.79
C GLY A 156 -13.76 17.62 7.51
N PRO A 157 -13.68 18.50 8.52
CA PRO A 157 -13.14 19.86 8.32
C PRO A 157 -11.69 19.90 7.78
N ALA A 158 -10.91 18.87 8.08
CA ALA A 158 -9.52 18.73 7.65
C ALA A 158 -9.20 17.31 7.13
N ASP A 159 -10.23 16.49 6.92
CA ASP A 159 -10.10 15.11 6.49
C ASP A 159 -10.68 14.93 5.07
N TYR A 160 -9.91 14.26 4.22
CA TYR A 160 -10.24 14.07 2.81
C TYR A 160 -9.96 12.62 2.38
N THR A 161 -10.70 12.12 1.41
CA THR A 161 -10.46 10.83 0.75
C THR A 161 -9.89 11.07 -0.63
N LEU A 162 -8.74 10.47 -0.90
CA LEU A 162 -8.03 10.54 -2.18
C LEU A 162 -8.00 9.16 -2.84
N ARG A 163 -8.20 9.10 -4.16
CA ARG A 163 -7.88 7.91 -4.97
C ARG A 163 -6.53 8.14 -5.66
N VAL A 164 -5.65 7.15 -5.54
CA VAL A 164 -4.27 7.23 -6.02
C VAL A 164 -3.94 5.98 -6.83
N ARG A 165 -3.60 6.11 -8.11
CA ARG A 165 -2.99 5.06 -8.93
C ARG A 165 -1.52 5.41 -9.14
N CYS A 166 -0.61 4.51 -8.83
CA CYS A 166 0.81 4.82 -8.80
C CYS A 166 1.68 3.61 -9.13
N SER A 167 2.93 3.91 -9.51
CA SER A 167 3.98 2.93 -9.75
C SER A 167 4.39 2.20 -8.46
N LYS A 168 5.11 1.09 -8.61
CA LYS A 168 5.79 0.43 -7.50
C LYS A 168 6.67 1.40 -6.71
N GLY A 169 6.87 1.10 -5.43
CA GLY A 169 7.76 1.85 -4.55
C GLY A 169 7.20 3.17 -4.04
N THR A 170 6.00 3.57 -4.45
CA THR A 170 5.31 4.75 -3.94
C THR A 170 4.88 4.54 -2.49
N TYR A 171 5.18 5.53 -1.65
CA TYR A 171 4.71 5.61 -0.26
C TYR A 171 3.55 6.59 -0.18
N VAL A 172 2.34 6.07 -0.01
CA VAL A 172 1.13 6.92 0.10
C VAL A 172 1.18 7.79 1.36
N ARG A 173 1.80 7.30 2.44
CA ARG A 173 2.07 8.10 3.65
C ARG A 173 2.89 9.35 3.34
N THR A 174 3.97 9.18 2.58
CA THR A 174 4.82 10.31 2.15
C THR A 174 4.06 11.24 1.21
N LEU A 175 3.23 10.72 0.31
CA LEU A 175 2.39 11.54 -0.55
C LEU A 175 1.45 12.43 0.27
N CYS A 176 0.74 11.89 1.26
CA CYS A 176 -0.13 12.66 2.15
C CYS A 176 0.65 13.72 2.95
N HIS A 177 1.83 13.35 3.46
CA HIS A 177 2.72 14.26 4.18
C HIS A 177 3.18 15.42 3.27
N ASP A 178 3.64 15.13 2.06
CA ASP A 178 4.16 16.12 1.12
C ASP A 178 3.05 17.06 0.62
N ILE A 179 1.83 16.54 0.38
CA ILE A 179 0.64 17.36 0.07
C ILE A 179 0.37 18.36 1.20
N GLY A 180 0.34 17.89 2.46
CA GLY A 180 0.11 18.77 3.60
C GLY A 180 1.19 19.83 3.77
N ARG A 181 2.45 19.50 3.47
CA ARG A 181 3.56 20.46 3.47
C ARG A 181 3.45 21.48 2.34
N ALA A 182 3.05 21.07 1.16
CA ALA A 182 2.83 21.97 0.03
C ALA A 182 1.69 22.97 0.30
N LEU A 183 0.68 22.55 1.07
CA LEU A 183 -0.41 23.42 1.56
C LEU A 183 0.01 24.31 2.76
N GLY A 184 1.21 24.12 3.33
CA GLY A 184 1.74 24.90 4.45
C GLY A 184 1.17 24.53 5.82
N CYS A 185 0.13 23.70 5.91
CA CYS A 185 -0.49 23.30 7.17
C CYS A 185 0.04 21.97 7.74
N GLY A 186 0.81 21.19 6.95
CA GLY A 186 1.17 19.83 7.29
C GLY A 186 0.05 18.82 7.04
N GLY A 187 0.40 17.54 7.03
CA GLY A 187 -0.57 16.47 6.80
C GLY A 187 0.03 15.09 7.07
N CYS A 188 -0.86 14.12 7.26
CA CYS A 188 -0.52 12.71 7.39
C CYS A 188 -1.62 11.82 6.81
N MET A 189 -1.31 10.56 6.59
CA MET A 189 -2.28 9.56 6.14
C MET A 189 -3.13 9.09 7.32
N SER A 190 -4.47 9.16 7.20
CA SER A 190 -5.40 8.70 8.24
C SER A 190 -5.97 7.30 8.00
N GLY A 191 -5.89 6.80 6.77
CA GLY A 191 -6.35 5.46 6.40
C GLY A 191 -5.81 5.07 5.04
N LEU A 192 -5.76 3.75 4.77
CA LEU A 192 -5.33 3.24 3.47
C LEU A 192 -6.06 1.95 3.14
N ARG A 193 -6.68 1.90 1.98
CA ARG A 193 -7.24 0.69 1.39
C ARG A 193 -6.68 0.49 -0.01
N ARG A 194 -5.98 -0.61 -0.23
CA ARG A 194 -5.50 -0.95 -1.57
C ARG A 194 -6.62 -1.60 -2.37
N THR A 195 -7.02 -0.96 -3.45
CA THR A 195 -8.13 -1.40 -4.32
C THR A 195 -7.66 -2.24 -5.49
N MET A 196 -6.37 -2.10 -5.89
CA MET A 196 -5.78 -2.88 -6.97
C MET A 196 -4.29 -3.14 -6.71
N ALA A 197 -3.84 -4.36 -6.99
CA ALA A 197 -2.43 -4.75 -7.04
C ALA A 197 -2.22 -5.97 -7.93
N ALA A 198 -1.16 -5.99 -8.73
CA ALA A 198 -0.82 -7.09 -9.62
C ALA A 198 -1.96 -7.47 -10.59
N GLY A 199 -2.73 -6.49 -11.08
CA GLY A 199 -3.89 -6.70 -11.94
C GLY A 199 -5.16 -7.15 -11.22
N PHE A 200 -5.07 -7.58 -9.96
CA PHE A 200 -6.22 -8.00 -9.15
C PHE A 200 -6.88 -6.82 -8.45
N LYS A 201 -8.20 -6.84 -8.35
CA LYS A 201 -9.03 -5.82 -7.72
C LYS A 201 -9.68 -6.34 -6.44
N LEU A 202 -10.39 -5.45 -5.71
CA LEU A 202 -11.11 -5.83 -4.48
C LEU A 202 -12.17 -6.92 -4.71
N GLU A 203 -12.78 -6.94 -5.89
CA GLU A 203 -13.77 -7.95 -6.27
C GLU A 203 -13.18 -9.37 -6.36
N ASP A 204 -11.87 -9.49 -6.60
CA ASP A 204 -11.14 -10.76 -6.64
C ASP A 204 -10.68 -11.20 -5.24
N ALA A 205 -10.75 -10.32 -4.25
CA ALA A 205 -10.17 -10.54 -2.93
C ALA A 205 -11.16 -11.24 -1.98
N LEU A 206 -10.66 -12.27 -1.30
CA LEU A 206 -11.41 -13.00 -0.30
C LEU A 206 -11.08 -12.45 1.11
N PRO A 207 -12.09 -12.20 1.96
CA PRO A 207 -11.85 -11.95 3.38
C PRO A 207 -11.01 -13.08 3.99
N LEU A 208 -9.99 -12.73 4.78
CA LEU A 208 -9.11 -13.74 5.41
C LEU A 208 -9.92 -14.76 6.21
N GLU A 209 -10.95 -14.32 6.91
CA GLU A 209 -11.83 -15.18 7.71
C GLU A 209 -12.54 -16.25 6.86
N GLN A 210 -12.98 -15.91 5.67
CA GLN A 210 -13.60 -16.86 4.74
C GLN A 210 -12.61 -17.97 4.35
N VAL A 211 -11.34 -17.62 4.14
CA VAL A 211 -10.29 -18.61 3.81
C VAL A 211 -9.97 -19.51 5.00
N LEU A 212 -10.05 -18.96 6.23
CA LEU A 212 -9.85 -19.73 7.46
C LEU A 212 -10.93 -20.78 7.70
N GLN A 213 -12.15 -20.53 7.24
CA GLN A 213 -13.33 -21.40 7.44
C GLN A 213 -13.57 -22.37 6.27
N ALA A 214 -12.79 -22.28 5.20
CA ALA A 214 -12.99 -23.11 4.01
C ALA A 214 -12.63 -24.58 4.28
N GLU A 215 -13.56 -25.50 3.99
CA GLU A 215 -13.33 -26.97 4.11
C GLU A 215 -12.31 -27.50 3.11
N GLY A 216 -12.11 -26.83 1.99
CA GLY A 216 -11.17 -27.20 0.93
C GLY A 216 -10.38 -25.99 0.43
N PRO A 217 -9.48 -25.38 1.24
CA PRO A 217 -8.85 -24.10 0.90
C PRO A 217 -8.03 -24.13 -0.40
N ALA A 218 -7.56 -25.29 -0.82
CA ALA A 218 -6.84 -25.46 -2.09
C ALA A 218 -7.68 -25.10 -3.32
N SER A 219 -9.00 -25.23 -3.26
CA SER A 219 -9.92 -24.85 -4.35
C SER A 219 -10.04 -23.34 -4.53
N LEU A 220 -9.60 -22.54 -3.55
CA LEU A 220 -9.57 -21.09 -3.61
C LEU A 220 -8.33 -20.54 -4.32
N LEU A 221 -7.37 -21.41 -4.67
CA LEU A 221 -6.16 -21.01 -5.36
C LEU A 221 -6.41 -20.85 -6.86
N LEU A 222 -6.03 -19.69 -7.37
CA LEU A 222 -5.95 -19.42 -8.80
C LEU A 222 -4.67 -20.02 -9.38
N GLY A 223 -4.74 -20.60 -10.58
CA GLY A 223 -3.54 -21.05 -11.28
C GLY A 223 -2.63 -19.89 -11.67
N VAL A 224 -1.31 -20.15 -11.69
CA VAL A 224 -0.33 -19.13 -12.10
C VAL A 224 -0.56 -18.69 -13.56
N ASP A 225 -1.03 -19.60 -14.42
CA ASP A 225 -1.35 -19.29 -15.81
C ASP A 225 -2.46 -18.24 -15.93
N ALA A 226 -3.45 -18.26 -15.02
CA ALA A 226 -4.51 -17.25 -14.98
C ALA A 226 -3.95 -15.84 -14.71
N TYR A 227 -2.92 -15.74 -13.88
CA TYR A 227 -2.24 -14.47 -13.61
C TYR A 227 -1.53 -13.93 -14.86
N PHE A 228 -0.79 -14.76 -15.57
CA PHE A 228 -0.12 -14.33 -16.79
C PHE A 228 -1.12 -13.99 -17.92
N CYS A 229 -2.24 -14.68 -18.02
CA CYS A 229 -3.31 -14.31 -18.95
C CYS A 229 -3.88 -12.91 -18.66
N LEU A 230 -4.07 -12.55 -17.39
CA LEU A 230 -4.52 -11.22 -16.99
C LEU A 230 -3.53 -10.12 -17.43
N LEU A 231 -2.22 -10.37 -17.32
CA LEU A 231 -1.20 -9.40 -17.76
C LEU A 231 -1.24 -9.18 -19.28
N TYR A 232 -1.38 -10.24 -20.07
CA TYR A 232 -1.44 -10.15 -21.54
C TYR A 232 -2.70 -9.46 -22.06
N THR A 233 -3.82 -9.57 -21.34
CA THR A 233 -5.09 -8.91 -21.75
C THR A 233 -5.14 -7.44 -21.38
N SER A 234 -4.43 -7.01 -20.35
CA SER A 234 -4.34 -5.59 -19.98
C SER A 234 -3.44 -4.78 -20.92
N ASP A 235 -2.34 -5.40 -21.42
CA ASP A 235 -1.43 -4.73 -22.37
C ASP A 235 -2.01 -4.66 -23.80
N ALA A 236 -3.07 -5.43 -24.10
CA ALA A 236 -3.73 -5.41 -25.42
C ALA A 236 -4.89 -4.42 -25.51
N ALA A 237 -5.22 -3.72 -24.42
CA ALA A 237 -6.35 -2.77 -24.32
C ALA A 237 -5.93 -1.29 -24.30
N ASP A 238 -4.62 -1.00 -24.37
CA ASP A 238 -4.01 0.31 -24.60
C ASP A 238 -3.47 0.37 -26.05
#